data_01b50258a1958b59516b47ae4f765490
#
_entry.id   01b50258a1958b59516b47ae4f765490
#
_cell.length_a   1.000
_cell.length_b   1.000
_cell.length_c   1.000
_cell.angle_alpha   90.00
_cell.angle_beta   90.00
_cell.angle_gamma   90.00
#
_symmetry.space_group_name_H-M   'P 1'
#
loop_
_entity.id
_entity.type
_entity.pdbx_description
1 polymer ?
#
loop_
_entity_poly.entity_id
_entity_poly.type
_entity_poly.pdbx_seq_one_letter_code
_entity_poly.pdbx_strand_id
1 'polypeptide(L)'
;MRTYLLDERLFQYPESFKKCIELNLVDFDIWYLLDSEWALSLYEGLQERYPSRKLIPFAKRGDCDDTACFEIGKGNKVQLIHDFAAEGWEQRKEFNDFLEWVEYAIKCMIEYNKEDGIE
;
A
#
# COMPACT_ATOMS: atom_id res chain seq x y z
N MET A 1 19.28 -0.68 -9.10
CA MET A 1 18.51 -1.36 -8.01
C MET A 1 17.27 -0.55 -7.67
N ARG A 2 16.13 -1.22 -7.61
CA ARG A 2 14.89 -0.54 -7.21
C ARG A 2 14.87 -0.28 -5.72
N THR A 3 14.38 0.88 -5.34
CA THR A 3 14.09 1.19 -3.95
C THR A 3 12.57 1.29 -3.79
N TYR A 4 12.11 0.94 -2.59
CA TYR A 4 10.68 0.92 -2.26
C TYR A 4 10.35 1.86 -1.11
N LEU A 5 11.34 2.58 -0.62
CA LEU A 5 11.17 3.51 0.48
C LEU A 5 11.19 4.94 -0.03
N LEU A 6 10.25 5.74 0.40
CA LEU A 6 10.33 7.19 0.25
C LEU A 6 11.35 7.72 1.26
N ASP A 7 11.48 9.02 1.37
CA ASP A 7 12.40 9.64 2.31
C ASP A 7 12.08 9.22 3.74
N GLU A 8 13.02 8.56 4.41
CA GLU A 8 12.84 8.09 5.78
C GLU A 8 12.72 9.24 6.79
N ARG A 9 13.05 10.46 6.40
CA ARG A 9 12.78 11.64 7.20
C ARG A 9 11.28 11.99 7.19
N LEU A 10 10.59 11.58 6.13
CA LEU A 10 9.14 11.78 6.02
C LEU A 10 8.38 10.77 6.85
N PHE A 11 8.77 9.50 6.79
CA PHE A 11 8.11 8.42 7.50
C PHE A 11 9.10 7.31 7.82
N GLN A 12 9.00 6.75 9.02
CA GLN A 12 9.83 5.63 9.44
C GLN A 12 9.07 4.32 9.20
N TYR A 13 9.48 3.59 8.18
CA TYR A 13 8.83 2.34 7.79
C TYR A 13 9.04 1.25 8.84
N PRO A 14 8.03 0.38 9.09
CA PRO A 14 8.20 -0.73 10.02
C PRO A 14 9.24 -1.73 9.50
N GLU A 15 9.89 -2.42 10.42
CA GLU A 15 10.91 -3.43 10.08
C GLU A 15 10.31 -4.58 9.25
N SER A 16 9.04 -4.94 9.50
CA SER A 16 8.35 -5.97 8.72
C SER A 16 8.26 -5.61 7.24
N PHE A 17 8.04 -4.32 6.93
CA PHE A 17 8.01 -3.84 5.55
C PHE A 17 9.39 -3.96 4.91
N LYS A 18 10.43 -3.53 5.63
CA LYS A 18 11.81 -3.62 5.15
C LYS A 18 12.21 -5.08 4.90
N LYS A 19 11.76 -5.99 5.77
CA LYS A 19 12.03 -7.42 5.64
C LYS A 19 11.39 -8.01 4.37
N CYS A 20 10.17 -7.61 4.05
CA CYS A 20 9.52 -8.03 2.81
C CYS A 20 10.32 -7.63 1.58
N ILE A 21 10.83 -6.40 1.57
CA ILE A 21 11.66 -5.91 0.47
C ILE A 21 12.95 -6.71 0.39
N GLU A 22 13.59 -6.96 1.53
CA GLU A 22 14.83 -7.75 1.62
C GLU A 22 14.63 -9.15 1.04
N LEU A 23 13.49 -9.75 1.30
CA LEU A 23 13.13 -11.09 0.79
C LEU A 23 12.61 -11.05 -0.64
N ASN A 24 12.57 -9.89 -1.25
CA ASN A 24 12.04 -9.68 -2.61
C ASN A 24 10.55 -10.06 -2.73
N LEU A 25 9.79 -9.89 -1.64
CA LEU A 25 8.35 -10.12 -1.63
C LEU A 25 7.65 -8.82 -2.01
N VAL A 26 7.61 -8.55 -3.31
CA VAL A 26 7.12 -7.27 -3.84
C VAL A 26 5.93 -7.44 -4.81
N ASP A 27 5.60 -8.67 -5.16
CA ASP A 27 4.52 -9.00 -6.09
C ASP A 27 3.61 -10.04 -5.44
N PHE A 28 2.41 -9.62 -5.07
CA PHE A 28 1.39 -10.49 -4.47
C PHE A 28 0.24 -10.78 -5.45
N ASP A 29 0.39 -10.47 -6.71
CA ASP A 29 -0.58 -10.71 -7.78
C ASP A 29 -2.02 -10.83 -7.26
N ILE A 30 -2.58 -9.82 -7.03
CA ILE A 30 -3.03 -8.57 -7.65
C ILE A 30 -2.51 -7.30 -6.93
N TRP A 31 -1.88 -7.42 -5.77
CA TRP A 31 -1.24 -6.30 -5.09
C TRP A 31 0.24 -6.26 -5.42
N TYR A 32 0.77 -5.06 -5.65
CA TYR A 32 2.19 -4.85 -5.97
C TYR A 32 2.76 -3.78 -5.07
N LEU A 33 3.93 -4.03 -4.48
CA LEU A 33 4.64 -2.97 -3.77
C LEU A 33 5.13 -1.94 -4.79
N LEU A 34 5.04 -0.68 -4.43
CA LEU A 34 5.42 0.44 -5.30
C LEU A 34 6.91 0.73 -5.17
N ASP A 35 7.61 0.87 -6.31
CA ASP A 35 8.96 1.42 -6.25
C ASP A 35 8.88 2.89 -5.87
N SER A 36 10.02 3.48 -5.48
CA SER A 36 10.03 4.83 -4.92
C SER A 36 9.54 5.91 -5.89
N GLU A 37 9.79 5.76 -7.18
CA GLU A 37 9.33 6.74 -8.18
C GLU A 37 7.80 6.73 -8.28
N TRP A 38 7.21 5.54 -8.36
CA TRP A 38 5.75 5.40 -8.43
C TRP A 38 5.11 5.82 -7.11
N ALA A 39 5.71 5.41 -5.99
CA ALA A 39 5.21 5.81 -4.67
C ALA A 39 5.22 7.33 -4.50
N LEU A 40 6.26 8.01 -4.97
CA LEU A 40 6.34 9.47 -4.90
C LEU A 40 5.22 10.12 -5.71
N SER A 41 4.99 9.64 -6.92
CA SER A 41 3.92 10.16 -7.77
C SER A 41 2.55 10.01 -7.11
N LEU A 42 2.27 8.83 -6.55
CA LEU A 42 1.02 8.61 -5.84
C LEU A 42 0.93 9.43 -4.55
N TYR A 43 2.05 9.57 -3.83
CA TYR A 43 2.08 10.38 -2.62
C TYR A 43 1.68 11.82 -2.93
N GLU A 44 2.23 12.41 -3.97
CA GLU A 44 1.92 13.78 -4.36
C GLU A 44 0.44 13.93 -4.74
N GLY A 45 -0.10 12.98 -5.50
CA GLY A 45 -1.51 12.97 -5.87
C GLY A 45 -2.44 12.83 -4.66
N LEU A 46 -2.09 11.93 -3.72
CA LEU A 46 -2.89 11.74 -2.51
C LEU A 46 -2.87 12.99 -1.61
N GLN A 47 -1.74 13.69 -1.54
CA GLN A 47 -1.67 14.95 -0.78
C GLN A 47 -2.57 16.03 -1.38
N GLU A 48 -2.70 16.05 -2.70
CA GLU A 48 -3.58 16.97 -3.39
C GLU A 48 -5.05 16.64 -3.17
N ARG A 49 -5.40 15.36 -3.29
CA ARG A 49 -6.79 14.90 -3.17
C ARG A 49 -7.28 14.82 -1.73
N TYR A 50 -6.39 14.50 -0.79
CA TYR A 50 -6.75 14.31 0.63
C TYR A 50 -5.79 15.12 1.53
N PRO A 51 -5.85 16.45 1.46
CA PRO A 51 -4.85 17.31 2.12
C PRO A 51 -4.88 17.24 3.65
N SER A 52 -5.98 16.77 4.25
CA SER A 52 -6.05 16.61 5.71
C SER A 52 -5.36 15.35 6.21
N ARG A 53 -4.91 14.49 5.31
CA ARG A 53 -4.27 13.22 5.63
C ARG A 53 -2.84 13.19 5.08
N LYS A 54 -1.95 12.52 5.81
CA LYS A 54 -0.57 12.32 5.36
C LYS A 54 -0.35 10.86 5.06
N LEU A 55 -0.85 10.45 3.89
CA LEU A 55 -0.83 9.07 3.44
C LEU A 55 0.50 8.76 2.74
N ILE A 56 1.11 7.66 3.14
CA ILE A 56 2.38 7.18 2.58
C ILE A 56 2.09 5.89 1.80
N PRO A 57 1.88 5.98 0.49
CA PRO A 57 1.51 4.79 -0.29
C PRO A 57 2.69 3.83 -0.40
N PHE A 58 2.40 2.53 -0.28
CA PHE A 58 3.43 1.51 -0.43
C PHE A 58 3.03 0.38 -1.37
N ALA A 59 1.74 0.21 -1.66
CA ALA A 59 1.27 -0.83 -2.56
C ALA A 59 0.02 -0.38 -3.30
N LYS A 60 -0.17 -0.95 -4.48
CA LYS A 60 -1.34 -0.66 -5.31
C LYS A 60 -1.92 -1.96 -5.85
N ARG A 61 -3.23 -2.03 -5.96
CA ARG A 61 -3.92 -3.13 -6.59
C ARG A 61 -3.87 -2.95 -8.11
N GLY A 62 -3.65 -4.04 -8.84
CA GLY A 62 -3.43 -3.95 -10.29
C GLY A 62 -4.69 -3.76 -11.12
N ASP A 63 -5.87 -4.03 -10.55
CA ASP A 63 -7.13 -3.99 -11.30
C ASP A 63 -8.03 -2.79 -10.94
N CYS A 64 -7.61 -1.94 -10.02
CA CYS A 64 -8.39 -0.77 -9.63
C CYS A 64 -7.50 0.26 -8.94
N ASP A 65 -8.11 1.32 -8.41
CA ASP A 65 -7.38 2.43 -7.78
C ASP A 65 -7.18 2.25 -6.27
N ASP A 66 -7.42 1.05 -5.74
CA ASP A 66 -7.15 0.78 -4.32
C ASP A 66 -5.65 0.83 -4.06
N THR A 67 -5.28 1.58 -3.03
CA THR A 67 -3.89 1.84 -2.66
C THR A 67 -3.75 1.58 -1.16
N ALA A 68 -2.70 0.87 -0.78
CA ALA A 68 -2.39 0.62 0.62
C ALA A 68 -1.35 1.63 1.07
N CYS A 69 -1.62 2.27 2.20
CA CYS A 69 -0.80 3.36 2.72
C CYS A 69 -0.53 3.19 4.21
N PHE A 70 0.64 3.63 4.65
CA PHE A 70 0.81 4.03 6.04
C PHE A 70 0.28 5.45 6.18
N GLU A 71 0.07 5.91 7.40
CA GLU A 71 -0.39 7.28 7.62
C GLU A 71 0.38 7.88 8.79
N ILE A 72 0.98 9.05 8.59
CA ILE A 72 1.71 9.75 9.64
C ILE A 72 0.75 10.08 10.77
N GLY A 73 1.12 9.73 12.00
CA GLY A 73 0.28 9.92 13.19
C GLY A 73 -0.56 8.71 13.55
N LYS A 74 -0.51 7.64 12.75
CA LYS A 74 -1.27 6.41 12.99
C LYS A 74 -0.37 5.21 13.31
N GLY A 75 0.88 5.45 13.70
CA GLY A 75 1.82 4.38 14.01
C GLY A 75 2.09 3.49 12.82
N ASN A 76 2.00 2.18 13.01
CA ASN A 76 2.26 1.20 11.94
C ASN A 76 0.97 0.69 11.27
N LYS A 77 -0.15 1.31 11.53
CA LYS A 77 -1.42 0.92 10.92
C LYS A 77 -1.38 1.14 9.42
N VAL A 78 -2.11 0.29 8.70
CA VAL A 78 -2.22 0.38 7.25
C VAL A 78 -3.64 0.82 6.88
N GLN A 79 -3.73 1.80 5.99
CA GLN A 79 -4.99 2.34 5.49
C GLN A 79 -5.20 1.86 4.06
N LEU A 80 -6.35 1.23 3.80
CA LEU A 80 -6.73 0.88 2.45
C LEU A 80 -7.56 2.03 1.89
N ILE A 81 -7.04 2.67 0.86
CA ILE A 81 -7.58 3.90 0.30
C ILE A 81 -8.10 3.62 -1.11
N HIS A 82 -9.35 4.03 -1.36
CA HIS A 82 -9.86 4.05 -2.73
C HIS A 82 -9.52 5.41 -3.33
N ASP A 83 -8.41 5.47 -4.06
CA ASP A 83 -7.92 6.71 -4.63
C ASP A 83 -8.91 7.25 -5.67
N PHE A 84 -8.94 8.57 -5.81
CA PHE A 84 -9.87 9.31 -6.65
C PHE A 84 -11.33 9.31 -6.15
N ALA A 85 -11.63 8.69 -5.02
CA ALA A 85 -12.91 8.90 -4.35
C ALA A 85 -12.98 10.34 -3.82
N ALA A 86 -14.17 10.87 -3.66
CA ALA A 86 -14.35 12.19 -3.07
C ALA A 86 -13.78 12.24 -1.66
N GLU A 87 -13.25 13.38 -1.27
CA GLU A 87 -12.68 13.58 0.07
C GLU A 87 -13.70 13.19 1.14
N GLY A 88 -13.26 12.33 2.08
CA GLY A 88 -14.13 11.78 3.12
C GLY A 88 -14.71 10.40 2.77
N TRP A 89 -14.60 9.96 1.53
CA TRP A 89 -15.13 8.67 1.07
C TRP A 89 -14.03 7.71 0.63
N GLU A 90 -12.77 8.09 0.82
CA GLU A 90 -11.62 7.29 0.36
C GLU A 90 -11.29 6.10 1.24
N GLN A 91 -11.66 6.13 2.53
CA GLN A 91 -11.28 5.07 3.47
C GLN A 91 -12.07 3.79 3.23
N ARG A 92 -11.37 2.69 2.95
CA ARG A 92 -12.00 1.39 2.73
C ARG A 92 -11.83 0.47 3.92
N LYS A 93 -10.62 0.40 4.49
CA LYS A 93 -10.29 -0.55 5.53
C LYS A 93 -9.05 -0.07 6.27
N GLU A 94 -8.90 -0.51 7.52
CA GLU A 94 -7.70 -0.27 8.30
C GLU A 94 -7.18 -1.60 8.83
N PHE A 95 -5.87 -1.79 8.75
CA PHE A 95 -5.20 -2.97 9.32
C PHE A 95 -4.36 -2.52 10.51
N ASN A 96 -4.19 -3.40 11.49
CA ASN A 96 -3.44 -3.06 12.69
C ASN A 96 -1.95 -2.87 12.42
N ASP A 97 -1.40 -3.59 11.44
CA ASP A 97 0.00 -3.48 11.07
C ASP A 97 0.22 -3.99 9.64
N PHE A 98 1.46 -3.89 9.19
CA PHE A 98 1.83 -4.30 7.84
C PHE A 98 1.62 -5.80 7.60
N LEU A 99 1.96 -6.65 8.57
CA LEU A 99 1.82 -8.10 8.39
C LEU A 99 0.36 -8.53 8.25
N GLU A 100 -0.55 -7.86 8.94
CA GLU A 100 -1.98 -8.10 8.78
C GLU A 100 -2.41 -7.77 7.35
N TRP A 101 -1.87 -6.68 6.78
CA TRP A 101 -2.13 -6.35 5.38
C TRP A 101 -1.54 -7.41 4.44
N VAL A 102 -0.35 -7.95 4.74
CA VAL A 102 0.28 -9.00 3.93
C VAL A 102 -0.63 -10.23 3.87
N GLU A 103 -1.22 -10.63 5.00
CA GLU A 103 -2.17 -11.73 5.03
C GLU A 103 -3.35 -11.46 4.09
N TYR A 104 -3.87 -10.25 4.13
CA TYR A 104 -4.95 -9.82 3.25
C TYR A 104 -4.52 -9.87 1.78
N ALA A 105 -3.33 -9.38 1.46
CA ALA A 105 -2.80 -9.38 0.09
C ALA A 105 -2.65 -10.82 -0.45
N ILE A 106 -2.17 -11.74 0.39
CA ILE A 106 -2.04 -13.16 0.03
C ILE A 106 -3.43 -13.77 -0.22
N LYS A 107 -4.40 -13.44 0.62
CA LYS A 107 -5.77 -13.91 0.44
C LYS A 107 -6.35 -13.40 -0.88
N CYS A 108 -6.12 -12.14 -1.21
CA CYS A 108 -6.53 -11.58 -2.50
C CYS A 108 -5.87 -12.32 -3.67
N MET A 109 -4.58 -12.64 -3.55
CA MET A 109 -3.85 -13.40 -4.56
C MET A 109 -4.49 -14.77 -4.79
N ILE A 110 -4.82 -15.46 -3.71
CA ILE A 110 -5.44 -16.79 -3.81
C ILE A 110 -6.81 -16.71 -4.48
N GLU A 111 -7.64 -15.79 -4.05
CA GLU A 111 -8.99 -15.62 -4.60
C GLU A 111 -8.95 -15.21 -6.07
N TYR A 112 -8.07 -14.27 -6.42
CA TYR A 112 -7.91 -13.79 -7.78
C TYR A 112 -7.47 -14.90 -8.73
N ASN A 113 -6.49 -15.69 -8.32
CA ASN A 113 -5.98 -16.78 -9.15
C ASN A 113 -6.98 -17.94 -9.26
N LYS A 114 -7.78 -18.20 -8.25
CA LYS A 114 -8.85 -19.20 -8.33
C LYS A 114 -9.90 -18.79 -9.33
N GLU A 115 -10.28 -17.52 -9.38
CA GLU A 115 -11.24 -17.01 -10.35
C GLU A 115 -10.71 -17.15 -11.79
N ASP A 116 -9.39 -17.05 -11.96
CA ASP A 116 -8.72 -17.25 -13.24
C ASP A 116 -8.49 -18.72 -13.59
N GLY A 117 -8.94 -19.64 -12.72
CA GLY A 117 -8.79 -21.07 -12.96
C GLY A 117 -7.41 -21.63 -12.62
N ILE A 118 -6.59 -20.87 -11.92
CA ILE A 118 -5.27 -21.32 -11.46
C ILE A 118 -5.41 -21.86 -10.04
N GLU A 119 -4.86 -23.04 -9.81
CA GLU A 119 -4.85 -23.65 -8.47
C GLU A 119 -3.51 -23.50 -7.80
#